data_9892c67293b4e6a1440862b4bde3e741
#
_entry.id   9892c67293b4e6a1440862b4bde3e741
#
_cell.length_a   1.000
_cell.length_b   1.000
_cell.length_c   1.000
_cell.angle_alpha   90.00
_cell.angle_beta   90.00
_cell.angle_gamma   90.00
#
_symmetry.space_group_name_H-M   'P 1'
#
loop_
_entity.id
_entity.type
_entity.pdbx_description
1 polymer ?
#
loop_
_entity_poly.entity_id
_entity_poly.type
_entity_poly.pdbx_seq_one_letter_code
_entity_poly.pdbx_strand_id
1 'polypeptide(L)'
;MKQVKVNIGDKSYTCDLLTTDLERQRGLMNVEYLAPDRGALFEFEKEGTREFWMKNTPLELTQISINDDDEVEYVYQASPNDETLIPFENCKYLLEVNRTTEIQKGDDFEIDDSDNLNKYVMKVLAPDGSTQMNLQGGERIFSRISTKKMIKQAKKANSLREDPVLYERACKKLGKICLKELYAQNHRDQEYVQVPED
;
A
#
# COMPACT_ATOMS: atom_id res chain seq x y z
N MET A 1 -18.17 -9.22 6.13
CA MET A 1 -17.11 -8.25 5.76
C MET A 1 -16.05 -8.98 4.97
N LYS A 2 -15.52 -8.37 3.91
CA LYS A 2 -14.40 -8.91 3.15
C LYS A 2 -13.12 -8.69 3.95
N GLN A 3 -12.25 -9.70 4.01
CA GLN A 3 -10.93 -9.56 4.62
C GLN A 3 -9.87 -9.40 3.54
N VAL A 4 -8.86 -8.59 3.85
CA VAL A 4 -7.70 -8.34 3.00
C VAL A 4 -6.44 -8.41 3.83
N LYS A 5 -5.35 -8.84 3.22
CA LYS A 5 -4.03 -8.75 3.82
C LYS A 5 -3.39 -7.43 3.42
N VAL A 6 -2.91 -6.70 4.40
CA VAL A 6 -2.25 -5.39 4.24
C VAL A 6 -0.79 -5.54 4.64
N ASN A 7 0.10 -5.10 3.76
CA ASN A 7 1.51 -4.94 4.06
C ASN A 7 1.82 -3.45 4.16
N ILE A 8 2.51 -3.03 5.23
CA ILE A 8 2.86 -1.64 5.50
C ILE A 8 4.22 -1.58 6.20
N GLY A 9 5.20 -0.88 5.60
CA GLY A 9 6.59 -1.01 6.05
C GLY A 9 7.01 -2.48 6.10
N ASP A 10 7.51 -2.92 7.24
CA ASP A 10 7.91 -4.32 7.49
C ASP A 10 6.81 -5.16 8.19
N LYS A 11 5.59 -4.61 8.32
CA LYS A 11 4.47 -5.24 9.00
C LYS A 11 3.42 -5.78 8.04
N SER A 12 2.72 -6.82 8.49
CA SER A 12 1.61 -7.42 7.76
C SER A 12 0.42 -7.63 8.70
N TYR A 13 -0.77 -7.21 8.25
CA TYR A 13 -2.01 -7.32 9.00
C TYR A 13 -3.11 -7.96 8.17
N THR A 14 -3.96 -8.74 8.80
CA THR A 14 -5.23 -9.20 8.21
C THR A 14 -6.32 -8.24 8.63
N CYS A 15 -6.88 -7.48 7.71
CA CYS A 15 -7.82 -6.40 7.98
C CYS A 15 -9.22 -6.70 7.48
N ASP A 16 -10.22 -6.31 8.24
CA ASP A 16 -11.58 -6.20 7.72
C ASP A 16 -11.63 -4.97 6.79
N LEU A 17 -12.06 -5.18 5.54
CA LEU A 17 -12.17 -4.12 4.55
C LEU A 17 -13.53 -3.44 4.66
N LEU A 18 -13.54 -2.15 4.97
CA LEU A 18 -14.73 -1.32 5.19
C LEU A 18 -14.93 -0.40 3.98
N THR A 19 -15.91 -0.72 3.14
CA THR A 19 -16.13 -0.01 1.86
C THR A 19 -17.42 0.77 1.82
N THR A 20 -18.41 0.43 2.67
CA THR A 20 -19.69 1.14 2.75
C THR A 20 -19.67 2.19 3.87
N ASP A 21 -20.52 3.21 3.74
CA ASP A 21 -20.63 4.25 4.76
C ASP A 21 -20.99 3.67 6.13
N LEU A 22 -21.89 2.68 6.16
CA LEU A 22 -22.31 2.03 7.40
C LEU A 22 -21.15 1.25 8.07
N GLU A 23 -20.35 0.53 7.28
CA GLU A 23 -19.18 -0.19 7.79
C GLU A 23 -18.15 0.81 8.32
N ARG A 24 -17.85 1.87 7.55
CA ARG A 24 -16.91 2.91 7.98
C ARG A 24 -17.39 3.65 9.23
N GLN A 25 -18.70 3.94 9.32
CA GLN A 25 -19.28 4.59 10.50
C GLN A 25 -19.18 3.73 11.75
N ARG A 26 -19.32 2.42 11.61
CA ARG A 26 -19.18 1.47 12.71
C ARG A 26 -17.71 1.28 13.11
N GLY A 27 -16.80 1.12 12.14
CA GLY A 27 -15.39 0.86 12.39
C GLY A 27 -15.16 -0.24 13.43
N LEU A 28 -14.29 0.04 14.41
CA LEU A 28 -13.99 -0.84 15.56
C LEU A 28 -14.81 -0.51 16.81
N MET A 29 -15.93 0.22 16.70
CA MET A 29 -16.81 0.50 17.84
C MET A 29 -17.27 -0.80 18.53
N ASN A 30 -17.23 -0.82 19.87
CA ASN A 30 -17.60 -1.94 20.74
C ASN A 30 -16.76 -3.20 20.53
N VAL A 31 -15.59 -3.11 19.92
CA VAL A 31 -14.58 -4.16 19.85
C VAL A 31 -13.72 -4.03 21.13
N GLU A 32 -13.73 -5.05 21.97
CA GLU A 32 -12.98 -5.05 23.24
C GLU A 32 -11.55 -5.62 23.09
N TYR A 33 -11.32 -6.39 22.03
CA TYR A 33 -10.03 -7.01 21.76
C TYR A 33 -9.76 -7.07 20.26
N LEU A 34 -8.57 -6.64 19.85
CA LEU A 34 -8.04 -6.77 18.51
C LEU A 34 -6.74 -7.59 18.58
N ALA A 35 -6.66 -8.69 17.84
CA ALA A 35 -5.43 -9.48 17.82
C ALA A 35 -4.25 -8.67 17.20
N PRO A 36 -2.98 -8.94 17.57
CA PRO A 36 -1.83 -8.12 17.17
C PRO A 36 -1.62 -8.01 15.66
N ASP A 37 -2.04 -9.03 14.91
CA ASP A 37 -1.93 -9.12 13.44
C ASP A 37 -3.24 -8.72 12.73
N ARG A 38 -4.20 -8.15 13.46
CA ARG A 38 -5.49 -7.74 12.93
C ARG A 38 -5.62 -6.23 12.85
N GLY A 39 -6.52 -5.77 11.93
CA GLY A 39 -6.84 -4.36 11.77
C GLY A 39 -8.16 -4.14 11.06
N ALA A 40 -8.51 -2.88 10.90
CA ALA A 40 -9.60 -2.41 10.05
C ALA A 40 -9.05 -1.47 8.98
N LEU A 41 -9.37 -1.74 7.72
CA LEU A 41 -8.98 -0.91 6.58
C LEU A 41 -10.21 -0.21 6.01
N PHE A 42 -10.25 1.09 6.19
CA PHE A 42 -11.29 1.97 5.61
C PHE A 42 -10.85 2.35 4.19
N GLU A 43 -11.64 2.00 3.20
CA GLU A 43 -11.40 2.37 1.81
C GLU A 43 -12.37 3.47 1.40
N PHE A 44 -11.85 4.53 0.77
CA PHE A 44 -12.64 5.61 0.20
C PHE A 44 -12.54 5.59 -1.33
N GLU A 45 -13.61 6.00 -2.01
CA GLU A 45 -13.64 6.03 -3.47
C GLU A 45 -12.55 6.96 -4.04
N LYS A 46 -12.34 8.12 -3.40
CA LYS A 46 -11.35 9.14 -3.77
C LYS A 46 -10.58 9.60 -2.56
N GLU A 47 -9.35 10.00 -2.78
CA GLU A 47 -8.55 10.71 -1.78
C GLU A 47 -9.23 12.01 -1.35
N GLY A 48 -9.09 12.37 -0.08
CA GLY A 48 -9.64 13.60 0.48
C GLY A 48 -9.44 13.70 1.98
N THR A 49 -9.91 14.77 2.59
CA THR A 49 -9.88 14.92 4.05
C THR A 49 -10.92 14.03 4.68
N ARG A 50 -10.51 13.27 5.70
CA ARG A 50 -11.39 12.38 6.50
C ARG A 50 -11.21 12.70 7.96
N GLU A 51 -12.31 12.68 8.72
CA GLU A 51 -12.29 12.91 10.15
C GLU A 51 -12.63 11.60 10.88
N PHE A 52 -11.79 11.27 11.88
CA PHE A 52 -11.94 10.05 12.68
C PHE A 52 -11.95 10.38 14.17
N TRP A 53 -12.63 9.57 14.91
CA TRP A 53 -12.72 9.61 16.37
C TRP A 53 -12.61 8.19 16.95
N MET A 54 -12.51 8.10 18.28
CA MET A 54 -12.47 6.82 19.00
C MET A 54 -13.75 6.57 19.81
N LYS A 55 -14.88 7.15 19.39
CA LYS A 55 -16.15 6.99 20.09
C LYS A 55 -16.52 5.51 20.24
N ASN A 56 -16.86 5.08 21.46
CA ASN A 56 -17.21 3.70 21.78
C ASN A 56 -16.13 2.68 21.37
N THR A 57 -14.88 3.07 21.28
CA THR A 57 -13.75 2.22 20.90
C THR A 57 -12.79 2.13 22.07
N PRO A 58 -12.87 1.06 22.92
CA PRO A 58 -12.09 0.92 24.14
C PRO A 58 -10.65 0.47 23.91
N LEU A 59 -10.18 0.48 22.67
CA LEU A 59 -8.85 0.05 22.26
C LEU A 59 -7.88 1.22 22.17
N GLU A 60 -6.60 0.98 22.48
CA GLU A 60 -5.51 1.87 22.06
C GLU A 60 -5.12 1.54 20.63
N LEU A 61 -5.34 2.46 19.69
CA LEU A 61 -5.09 2.23 18.27
C LEU A 61 -4.04 3.18 17.72
N THR A 62 -3.37 2.72 16.66
CA THR A 62 -2.67 3.58 15.72
C THR A 62 -3.54 3.74 14.48
N GLN A 63 -3.92 4.98 14.17
CA GLN A 63 -4.64 5.38 12.97
C GLN A 63 -3.62 5.88 11.94
N ILE A 64 -3.63 5.28 10.76
CA ILE A 64 -2.63 5.49 9.72
C ILE A 64 -3.35 5.89 8.44
N SER A 65 -3.17 7.14 7.98
CA SER A 65 -3.70 7.54 6.68
C SER A 65 -2.72 7.21 5.57
N ILE A 66 -3.27 6.73 4.47
CA ILE A 66 -2.54 6.35 3.27
C ILE A 66 -3.11 7.16 2.11
N ASN A 67 -2.22 7.78 1.33
CA ASN A 67 -2.58 8.59 0.18
C ASN A 67 -2.83 7.74 -1.08
N ASP A 68 -3.17 8.42 -2.17
CA ASP A 68 -3.42 7.80 -3.48
C ASP A 68 -2.15 7.23 -4.13
N ASP A 69 -0.96 7.56 -3.61
CA ASP A 69 0.33 7.01 -4.03
C ASP A 69 0.73 5.73 -3.26
N ASP A 70 -0.19 5.16 -2.43
CA ASP A 70 0.03 4.02 -1.56
C ASP A 70 1.20 4.24 -0.58
N GLU A 71 1.35 5.47 -0.08
CA GLU A 71 2.34 5.85 0.92
C GLU A 71 1.64 6.33 2.20
N VAL A 72 2.24 6.03 3.36
CA VAL A 72 1.77 6.56 4.65
C VAL A 72 1.95 8.07 4.67
N GLU A 73 0.83 8.80 4.82
CA GLU A 73 0.82 10.25 4.90
C GLU A 73 0.89 10.74 6.34
N TYR A 74 0.15 10.10 7.24
CA TYR A 74 0.10 10.51 8.64
C TYR A 74 -0.15 9.31 9.57
N VAL A 75 0.47 9.35 10.75
CA VAL A 75 0.33 8.33 11.80
C VAL A 75 -0.11 9.02 13.09
N TYR A 76 -1.24 8.59 13.66
CA TYR A 76 -1.80 9.14 14.88
C TYR A 76 -1.99 8.04 15.93
N GLN A 77 -1.57 8.32 17.17
CA GLN A 77 -1.76 7.44 18.31
C GLN A 77 -3.06 7.81 19.01
N ALA A 78 -4.10 7.04 18.76
CA ALA A 78 -5.44 7.31 19.24
C ALA A 78 -5.68 6.72 20.63
N SER A 79 -6.31 7.52 21.52
CA SER A 79 -6.66 7.10 22.88
C SER A 79 -8.05 6.48 22.93
N PRO A 80 -8.28 5.49 23.81
CA PRO A 80 -9.59 4.85 23.95
C PRO A 80 -10.71 5.85 24.25
N ASN A 81 -11.83 5.68 23.57
CA ASN A 81 -13.07 6.46 23.78
C ASN A 81 -12.91 7.99 23.65
N ASP A 82 -11.86 8.47 22.98
CA ASP A 82 -11.68 9.89 22.68
C ASP A 82 -12.64 10.29 21.55
N GLU A 83 -13.52 11.25 21.80
CA GLU A 83 -14.47 11.76 20.81
C GLU A 83 -13.93 12.96 20.03
N THR A 84 -12.67 13.33 20.20
CA THR A 84 -12.01 14.37 19.41
C THR A 84 -11.91 13.94 17.96
N LEU A 85 -12.40 14.79 17.05
CA LEU A 85 -12.27 14.55 15.63
C LEU A 85 -10.86 14.90 15.16
N ILE A 86 -10.16 13.92 14.60
CA ILE A 86 -8.82 14.07 14.05
C ILE A 86 -8.91 14.10 12.53
N PRO A 87 -8.52 15.20 11.88
CA PRO A 87 -8.53 15.31 10.43
C PRO A 87 -7.30 14.62 9.81
N PHE A 88 -7.54 13.79 8.81
CA PHE A 88 -6.53 13.16 7.98
C PHE A 88 -6.67 13.70 6.54
N GLU A 89 -5.73 14.53 6.15
CA GLU A 89 -5.67 15.05 4.78
C GLU A 89 -5.11 13.99 3.81
N ASN A 90 -5.41 14.10 2.52
CA ASN A 90 -4.95 13.20 1.47
C ASN A 90 -5.19 11.70 1.80
N CYS A 91 -6.32 11.42 2.44
CA CYS A 91 -6.65 10.07 2.91
C CYS A 91 -7.45 9.30 1.86
N LYS A 92 -6.80 8.32 1.21
CA LYS A 92 -7.42 7.32 0.32
C LYS A 92 -7.82 6.08 1.10
N TYR A 93 -6.95 5.66 2.03
CA TYR A 93 -7.22 4.60 2.99
C TYR A 93 -6.89 5.09 4.39
N LEU A 94 -7.62 4.60 5.38
CA LEU A 94 -7.21 4.68 6.77
C LEU A 94 -7.11 3.26 7.34
N LEU A 95 -5.97 2.96 7.92
CA LEU A 95 -5.72 1.68 8.59
C LEU A 95 -5.72 1.90 10.11
N GLU A 96 -6.55 1.12 10.82
CA GLU A 96 -6.54 1.04 12.28
C GLU A 96 -5.97 -0.31 12.72
N VAL A 97 -4.93 -0.26 13.53
CA VAL A 97 -4.26 -1.42 14.14
C VAL A 97 -4.01 -1.17 15.63
N ASN A 98 -3.66 -2.20 16.39
CA ASN A 98 -3.18 -2.01 17.76
C ASN A 98 -2.03 -1.01 17.80
N ARG A 99 -1.90 -0.30 18.92
CA ARG A 99 -0.86 0.72 19.11
C ARG A 99 0.52 0.21 18.71
N THR A 100 1.16 0.93 17.78
CA THR A 100 2.50 0.65 17.29
C THR A 100 3.27 1.93 17.00
N THR A 101 4.59 1.91 17.18
CA THR A 101 5.51 3.00 16.82
C THR A 101 6.41 2.65 15.63
N GLU A 102 6.19 1.48 15.03
CA GLU A 102 7.05 0.95 13.98
C GLU A 102 6.69 1.42 12.58
N ILE A 103 5.49 2.04 12.42
CA ILE A 103 5.02 2.57 11.14
C ILE A 103 5.25 4.08 11.11
N GLN A 104 5.79 4.58 10.00
CA GLN A 104 6.20 5.97 9.85
C GLN A 104 5.68 6.58 8.54
N LYS A 105 5.63 7.91 8.49
CA LYS A 105 5.34 8.64 7.24
C LYS A 105 6.33 8.25 6.14
N GLY A 106 5.79 7.96 4.97
CA GLY A 106 6.57 7.55 3.80
C GLY A 106 6.76 6.05 3.68
N ASP A 107 6.31 5.25 4.67
CA ASP A 107 6.27 3.79 4.51
C ASP A 107 5.36 3.39 3.36
N ASP A 108 5.75 2.33 2.67
CA ASP A 108 4.98 1.76 1.58
C ASP A 108 3.78 0.98 2.11
N PHE A 109 2.64 1.14 1.45
CA PHE A 109 1.41 0.40 1.74
C PHE A 109 1.00 -0.47 0.55
N GLU A 110 0.51 -1.68 0.84
CA GLU A 110 -0.04 -2.59 -0.16
C GLU A 110 -1.20 -3.41 0.40
N ILE A 111 -2.25 -3.55 -0.40
CA ILE A 111 -3.27 -4.57 -0.20
C ILE A 111 -2.84 -5.81 -0.98
N ASP A 112 -2.60 -6.93 -0.29
CA ASP A 112 -2.23 -8.20 -0.92
C ASP A 112 -3.50 -8.88 -1.47
N ASP A 113 -3.68 -8.74 -2.79
CA ASP A 113 -4.71 -9.45 -3.55
C ASP A 113 -4.16 -10.75 -4.15
N SER A 114 -3.37 -11.53 -3.45
CA SER A 114 -2.66 -12.71 -3.97
C SER A 114 -3.56 -13.72 -4.71
N ASP A 115 -4.86 -13.74 -4.42
CA ASP A 115 -5.83 -14.58 -5.10
C ASP A 115 -6.15 -14.15 -6.55
N ASN A 116 -5.68 -12.98 -6.99
CA ASN A 116 -5.99 -12.41 -8.31
C ASN A 116 -4.81 -12.45 -9.30
N LEU A 117 -3.75 -13.19 -9.00
CA LEU A 117 -2.46 -13.18 -9.72
C LEU A 117 -2.48 -13.79 -11.13
N ASN A 118 -3.53 -14.52 -11.52
CA ASN A 118 -3.53 -15.24 -12.80
C ASN A 118 -3.99 -14.42 -14.02
N LYS A 119 -4.14 -13.09 -13.90
CA LYS A 119 -4.82 -12.26 -14.92
C LYS A 119 -3.93 -11.36 -15.76
N TYR A 120 -2.65 -11.22 -15.47
CA TYR A 120 -1.82 -10.24 -16.19
C TYR A 120 -0.69 -10.90 -16.97
N VAL A 121 -0.79 -10.82 -18.31
CA VAL A 121 0.37 -11.01 -19.21
C VAL A 121 1.02 -9.66 -19.41
N MET A 122 2.25 -9.49 -18.96
CA MET A 122 3.03 -8.29 -19.23
C MET A 122 3.87 -8.53 -20.49
N LYS A 123 3.68 -7.66 -21.49
CA LYS A 123 4.51 -7.66 -22.71
C LYS A 123 5.62 -6.64 -22.55
N VAL A 124 6.86 -7.09 -22.65
CA VAL A 124 8.00 -6.21 -22.78
C VAL A 124 8.18 -5.92 -24.27
N LEU A 125 8.02 -4.67 -24.67
CA LEU A 125 8.17 -4.25 -26.06
C LEU A 125 9.57 -3.66 -26.29
N ALA A 126 10.17 -4.00 -27.42
CA ALA A 126 11.34 -3.31 -27.92
C ALA A 126 10.98 -1.87 -28.37
N PRO A 127 11.97 -0.97 -28.56
CA PRO A 127 11.74 0.39 -29.02
C PRO A 127 10.97 0.49 -30.36
N ASP A 128 11.04 -0.54 -31.20
CA ASP A 128 10.33 -0.66 -32.44
C ASP A 128 8.88 -1.17 -32.33
N GLY A 129 8.42 -1.42 -31.08
CA GLY A 129 7.09 -1.95 -30.78
C GLY A 129 6.95 -3.46 -30.89
N SER A 130 8.00 -4.19 -31.29
CA SER A 130 7.99 -5.65 -31.30
C SER A 130 7.99 -6.23 -29.89
N THR A 131 7.37 -7.39 -29.68
CA THR A 131 7.35 -8.07 -28.38
C THR A 131 8.69 -8.76 -28.15
N GLN A 132 9.50 -8.27 -27.19
CA GLN A 132 10.76 -8.90 -26.80
C GLN A 132 10.56 -10.08 -25.86
N MET A 133 9.54 -10.01 -24.99
CA MET A 133 9.30 -11.04 -23.97
C MET A 133 7.83 -11.03 -23.55
N ASN A 134 7.25 -12.22 -23.41
CA ASN A 134 5.97 -12.43 -22.77
C ASN A 134 6.25 -13.01 -21.38
N LEU A 135 5.92 -12.26 -20.32
CA LEU A 135 5.97 -12.77 -18.94
C LEU A 135 4.62 -13.38 -18.61
N GLN A 136 4.57 -14.69 -18.45
CA GLN A 136 3.39 -15.39 -17.97
C GLN A 136 3.35 -15.40 -16.45
N GLY A 137 2.13 -15.53 -15.88
CA GLY A 137 1.93 -15.53 -14.44
C GLY A 137 2.86 -16.50 -13.72
N GLY A 138 3.70 -15.98 -12.83
CA GLY A 138 4.73 -16.72 -12.08
C GLY A 138 6.16 -16.25 -12.32
N GLU A 139 6.48 -15.67 -13.48
CA GLU A 139 7.79 -15.07 -13.73
C GLU A 139 7.78 -13.62 -13.22
N ARG A 140 8.43 -13.38 -12.09
CA ARG A 140 8.50 -12.05 -11.49
C ARG A 140 9.90 -11.47 -11.70
N ILE A 141 9.99 -10.46 -12.59
CA ILE A 141 11.17 -9.59 -12.65
C ILE A 141 11.10 -8.54 -11.52
N PHE A 142 9.91 -8.09 -11.19
CA PHE A 142 9.67 -7.10 -10.12
C PHE A 142 8.61 -7.61 -9.16
N SER A 143 8.66 -7.15 -7.90
CA SER A 143 7.56 -7.39 -6.97
C SER A 143 6.27 -6.79 -7.50
N ARG A 144 5.13 -7.29 -7.04
CA ARG A 144 3.81 -6.79 -7.44
C ARG A 144 3.61 -5.33 -7.04
N ILE A 145 4.09 -4.96 -5.84
CA ILE A 145 4.06 -3.59 -5.34
C ILE A 145 4.80 -2.68 -6.28
N SER A 146 6.05 -3.03 -6.61
CA SER A 146 6.89 -2.23 -7.49
C SER A 146 6.32 -2.13 -8.88
N THR A 147 5.70 -3.20 -9.39
CA THR A 147 5.03 -3.17 -10.70
C THR A 147 3.84 -2.20 -10.69
N LYS A 148 2.97 -2.25 -9.67
CA LYS A 148 1.85 -1.31 -9.52
C LYS A 148 2.35 0.13 -9.41
N LYS A 149 3.35 0.39 -8.56
CA LYS A 149 3.96 1.72 -8.38
C LYS A 149 4.59 2.22 -9.67
N MET A 150 5.32 1.38 -10.40
CA MET A 150 5.89 1.74 -11.70
C MET A 150 4.83 2.10 -12.72
N ILE A 151 3.75 1.32 -12.83
CA ILE A 151 2.64 1.60 -13.75
C ILE A 151 1.96 2.93 -13.38
N LYS A 152 1.66 3.14 -12.09
CA LYS A 152 1.04 4.38 -11.61
C LYS A 152 1.93 5.58 -11.89
N GLN A 153 3.22 5.49 -11.56
CA GLN A 153 4.18 6.56 -11.79
C GLN A 153 4.40 6.84 -13.28
N ALA A 154 4.42 5.79 -14.11
CA ALA A 154 4.52 5.94 -15.57
C ALA A 154 3.28 6.64 -16.16
N LYS A 155 2.07 6.30 -15.69
CA LYS A 155 0.84 7.00 -16.07
C LYS A 155 0.86 8.46 -15.64
N LYS A 156 1.32 8.77 -14.41
CA LYS A 156 1.48 10.13 -13.92
C LYS A 156 2.50 10.92 -14.74
N ALA A 157 3.67 10.33 -15.04
CA ALA A 157 4.65 10.96 -15.90
C ALA A 157 4.05 11.27 -17.28
N ASN A 158 3.31 10.33 -17.85
CA ASN A 158 2.71 10.50 -19.17
C ASN A 158 1.65 11.61 -19.21
N SER A 159 0.87 11.79 -18.14
CA SER A 159 -0.11 12.89 -18.03
C SER A 159 0.54 14.27 -17.85
N LEU A 160 1.82 14.33 -17.50
CA LEU A 160 2.58 15.57 -17.27
C LEU A 160 3.51 15.93 -18.43
N ARG A 161 3.38 15.27 -19.58
CA ARG A 161 4.27 15.46 -20.76
C ARG A 161 4.36 16.90 -21.25
N GLU A 162 3.31 17.68 -21.08
CA GLU A 162 3.25 19.08 -21.51
C GLU A 162 3.97 20.05 -20.55
N ASP A 163 4.29 19.60 -19.32
CA ASP A 163 5.10 20.35 -18.36
C ASP A 163 6.47 19.68 -18.19
N PRO A 164 7.53 20.20 -18.80
CA PRO A 164 8.85 19.57 -18.80
C PRO A 164 9.43 19.36 -17.40
N VAL A 165 9.17 20.28 -16.46
CA VAL A 165 9.73 20.23 -15.10
C VAL A 165 9.03 19.14 -14.29
N LEU A 166 7.70 19.08 -14.34
CA LEU A 166 6.92 18.06 -13.64
C LEU A 166 7.13 16.68 -14.26
N TYR A 167 7.23 16.61 -15.58
CA TYR A 167 7.54 15.38 -16.31
C TYR A 167 8.91 14.81 -15.90
N GLU A 168 9.96 15.66 -15.88
CA GLU A 168 11.29 15.23 -15.44
C GLU A 168 11.31 14.70 -14.01
N ARG A 169 10.61 15.38 -13.08
CA ARG A 169 10.48 14.93 -11.68
C ARG A 169 9.78 13.57 -11.60
N ALA A 170 8.70 13.38 -12.36
CA ALA A 170 7.96 12.13 -12.37
C ALA A 170 8.80 10.98 -12.95
N CYS A 171 9.57 11.22 -14.00
CA CYS A 171 10.50 10.25 -14.57
C CYS A 171 11.64 9.88 -13.62
N LYS A 172 12.19 10.86 -12.88
CA LYS A 172 13.20 10.60 -11.84
C LYS A 172 12.64 9.73 -10.71
N LYS A 173 11.38 9.96 -10.28
CA LYS A 173 10.72 9.12 -9.27
C LYS A 173 10.53 7.69 -9.77
N LEU A 174 10.09 7.50 -11.01
CA LEU A 174 9.96 6.19 -11.64
C LEU A 174 11.31 5.45 -11.69
N GLY A 175 12.37 6.13 -12.10
CA GLY A 175 13.73 5.56 -12.13
C GLY A 175 14.21 5.07 -10.76
N LYS A 176 13.93 5.84 -9.69
CA LYS A 176 14.27 5.44 -8.31
C LYS A 176 13.52 4.17 -7.87
N ILE A 177 12.23 4.04 -8.22
CA ILE A 177 11.43 2.85 -7.92
C ILE A 177 12.04 1.62 -8.61
N CYS A 178 12.36 1.73 -9.91
CA CYS A 178 12.97 0.64 -10.69
C CYS A 178 14.33 0.21 -10.10
N LEU A 179 15.20 1.17 -9.75
CA LEU A 179 16.53 0.87 -9.20
C LEU A 179 16.43 0.22 -7.81
N LYS A 180 15.54 0.70 -6.94
CA LYS A 180 15.32 0.11 -5.62
C LYS A 180 14.90 -1.36 -5.72
N GLU A 181 13.99 -1.66 -6.65
CA GLU A 181 13.51 -3.03 -6.83
C GLU A 181 14.55 -3.97 -7.43
N LEU A 182 15.30 -3.50 -8.43
CA LEU A 182 16.42 -4.28 -9.00
C LEU A 182 17.48 -4.61 -7.95
N TYR A 183 17.79 -3.65 -7.07
CA TYR A 183 18.71 -3.87 -5.96
C TYR A 183 18.19 -4.93 -4.97
N ALA A 184 16.92 -4.82 -4.58
CA ALA A 184 16.29 -5.78 -3.68
C ALA A 184 16.22 -7.20 -4.28
N GLN A 185 16.00 -7.30 -5.59
CA GLN A 185 15.97 -8.58 -6.30
C GLN A 185 17.36 -9.23 -6.31
N ASN A 186 18.42 -8.48 -6.66
CA ASN A 186 19.78 -9.00 -6.66
C ASN A 186 20.22 -9.54 -5.30
N HIS A 187 19.71 -8.97 -4.19
CA HIS A 187 20.00 -9.48 -2.85
C HIS A 187 19.23 -10.75 -2.52
N ARG A 188 17.97 -10.87 -2.97
CA ARG A 188 17.18 -12.10 -2.83
C ARG A 188 17.79 -13.27 -3.61
N ASP A 189 18.25 -13.01 -4.83
CA ASP A 189 18.86 -14.03 -5.69
C ASP A 189 20.21 -14.55 -5.12
N GLN A 190 20.92 -13.73 -4.35
CA GLN A 190 22.14 -14.15 -3.65
C GLN A 190 21.89 -15.06 -2.43
N GLU A 191 20.74 -14.95 -1.77
CA GLU A 191 20.34 -15.84 -0.67
C GLU A 191 19.91 -17.23 -1.16
N TYR A 192 19.47 -17.37 -2.42
CA TYR A 192 19.04 -18.65 -3.00
C TYR A 192 20.18 -19.50 -3.57
N VAL A 193 21.42 -19.01 -3.60
CA VAL A 193 22.59 -19.72 -4.17
C VAL A 193 23.36 -20.54 -3.13
N GLN A 194 22.88 -20.69 -1.91
CA GLN A 194 23.41 -21.69 -0.98
C GLN A 194 22.67 -23.02 -1.16
N VAL A 195 23.00 -23.74 -2.23
CA VAL A 195 22.71 -25.18 -2.31
C VAL A 195 23.78 -25.87 -1.45
N PRO A 196 23.43 -26.66 -0.43
CA PRO A 196 24.38 -27.52 0.22
C PRO A 196 24.84 -28.54 -0.82
N GLU A 197 26.15 -28.62 -1.03
CA GLU A 197 26.74 -29.80 -1.63
C GLU A 197 26.65 -30.94 -0.59
N ASP A 198 25.86 -32.00 -0.93
CA ASP A 198 26.16 -33.44 -0.87
C ASP A 198 24.91 -34.28 -0.98
#